data_b72ee31043183c0201095d97231c0e60
#
_entry.id   b72ee31043183c0201095d97231c0e60
#
_cell.length_a   1.000
_cell.length_b   1.000
_cell.length_c   1.000
_cell.angle_alpha   90.00
_cell.angle_beta   90.00
_cell.angle_gamma   90.00
#
_symmetry.space_group_name_H-M   'P 1'
#
loop_
_entity.id
_entity.type
_entity.pdbx_description
1 polymer ?
#
loop_
_entity_poly.entity_id
_entity_poly.type
_entity_poly.pdbx_seq_one_letter_code
_entity_poly.pdbx_strand_id
1 'polypeptide(L)'
;MQTTIEQPRVEFEIRTPICPTCGCSLARLGVRREDAARDGYEGNEYLFFCEGCRETFATDAERYLAQIREVVVCPACLAEKPRAVMVAVEYGETTVHFCGCPGCFNEFRRDPEGVLARLEV
;
A
#
# COMPACT_ATOMS: atom_id res chain seq x y z
N MET A 1 -14.43 2.30 -28.51
CA MET A 1 -14.22 1.82 -27.90
C MET A 1 -13.70 1.75 -27.38
N GLN A 2 -13.60 1.69 -27.46
CA GLN A 2 -13.24 1.22 -26.85
C GLN A 2 -12.79 1.05 -26.11
N THR A 3 -12.87 1.07 -26.27
CA THR A 3 -12.59 0.61 -25.49
C THR A 3 -12.23 0.49 -24.70
N THR A 4 -12.45 0.49 -24.75
CA THR A 4 -12.23 0.07 -23.95
C THR A 4 -11.97 -0.29 -23.27
N ILE A 5 -12.19 -0.50 -23.45
CA ILE A 5 -12.03 -1.15 -22.80
C ILE A 5 -11.85 -1.58 -22.03
N GLU A 6 -11.88 -2.02 -21.96
CA GLU A 6 -11.85 -2.55 -21.16
C GLU A 6 -11.13 -2.84 -20.35
N GLN A 7 -10.82 -2.60 -20.06
CA GLN A 7 -10.21 -3.02 -19.15
C GLN A 7 -10.65 -2.82 -17.95
N PRO A 8 -10.66 -3.45 -17.39
CA PRO A 8 -11.25 -3.46 -16.17
C PRO A 8 -10.68 -2.50 -15.33
N ARG A 9 -11.17 -1.86 -14.96
CA ARG A 9 -10.79 -1.12 -14.26
C ARG A 9 -10.76 -1.20 -12.99
N VAL A 10 -11.10 -1.66 -12.57
CA VAL A 10 -10.82 -1.85 -11.31
C VAL A 10 -9.47 -1.65 -10.93
N GLU A 11 -8.70 -1.11 -11.74
CA GLU A 11 -7.33 -0.99 -11.46
C GLU A 11 -7.00 0.14 -10.54
N PHE A 12 -7.95 0.87 -10.06
CA PHE A 12 -7.66 1.97 -9.17
C PHE A 12 -7.75 1.54 -7.74
N GLU A 13 -6.76 0.78 -7.31
CA GLU A 13 -6.61 0.37 -5.95
C GLU A 13 -5.89 1.46 -5.17
N ILE A 14 -6.38 1.77 -3.97
CA ILE A 14 -5.70 2.74 -3.12
C ILE A 14 -4.43 2.10 -2.58
N ARG A 15 -3.30 2.72 -2.87
CA ARG A 15 -2.01 2.18 -2.45
C ARG A 15 -1.20 3.22 -1.72
N THR A 16 -0.40 2.75 -0.77
CA THR A 16 0.54 3.59 -0.05
C THR A 16 1.89 2.88 -0.10
N PRO A 17 3.00 3.63 0.00
CA PRO A 17 4.30 2.98 -0.11
C PRO A 17 4.56 1.99 1.02
N ILE A 18 5.09 0.83 0.67
CA ILE A 18 5.50 -0.19 1.62
C ILE A 18 6.99 -0.42 1.40
N CYS A 19 7.77 -0.39 2.48
CA CYS A 19 9.18 -0.69 2.39
C CYS A 19 9.33 -2.16 2.00
N PRO A 20 9.93 -2.46 0.84
CA PRO A 20 10.01 -3.86 0.39
C PRO A 20 10.80 -4.74 1.35
N THR A 21 11.79 -4.19 2.03
CA THR A 21 12.66 -4.98 2.88
C THR A 21 11.99 -5.37 4.19
N CYS A 22 11.40 -4.42 4.90
CA CYS A 22 10.80 -4.74 6.19
C CYS A 22 9.31 -5.07 6.10
N GLY A 23 8.67 -4.79 4.96
CA GLY A 23 7.27 -5.13 4.77
C GLY A 23 6.28 -4.21 5.44
N CYS A 24 6.75 -3.09 5.99
CA CYS A 24 5.90 -2.16 6.71
C CYS A 24 5.59 -0.95 5.84
N SER A 25 4.39 -0.40 5.98
CA SER A 25 4.05 0.80 5.23
C SER A 25 4.74 2.00 5.87
N LEU A 26 5.13 2.96 5.04
CA LEU A 26 5.74 4.17 5.57
C LEU A 26 4.75 4.93 6.43
N ALA A 27 3.47 4.83 6.12
CA ALA A 27 2.43 5.48 6.92
C ALA A 27 2.43 4.96 8.35
N ARG A 28 2.51 3.64 8.52
CA ARG A 28 2.54 3.06 9.85
C ARG A 28 3.84 3.40 10.59
N LEU A 29 4.92 3.47 9.84
CA LEU A 29 6.22 3.77 10.42
C LEU A 29 6.41 5.26 10.72
N GLY A 30 5.53 6.11 10.20
CA GLY A 30 5.64 7.53 10.41
C GLY A 30 6.72 8.19 9.59
N VAL A 31 7.11 7.60 8.47
CA VAL A 31 8.16 8.13 7.60
C VAL A 31 7.50 8.85 6.44
N ARG A 32 7.87 10.12 6.24
CA ARG A 32 7.32 10.90 5.13
C ARG A 32 8.04 10.53 3.85
N ARG A 33 7.31 10.66 2.73
CA ARG A 33 7.86 10.30 1.43
C ARG A 33 9.18 11.00 1.14
N GLU A 34 9.27 12.28 1.49
CA GLU A 34 10.50 13.04 1.20
C GLU A 34 11.66 12.64 2.10
N ASP A 35 11.39 11.96 3.21
CA ASP A 35 12.43 11.51 4.13
C ASP A 35 12.83 10.06 3.93
N ALA A 36 12.17 9.36 3.05
CA ALA A 36 12.42 7.94 2.84
C ALA A 36 13.65 7.73 1.98
N ALA A 37 14.36 6.62 2.21
CA ALA A 37 15.42 6.22 1.30
C ALA A 37 14.77 5.72 0.00
N ARG A 38 15.47 5.85 -1.12
CA ARG A 38 14.92 5.51 -2.43
C ARG A 38 15.89 4.72 -3.24
N ASP A 39 15.36 3.87 -4.11
CA ASP A 39 16.17 3.16 -5.08
C ASP A 39 15.27 2.72 -6.22
N GLY A 40 15.85 2.55 -7.38
CA GLY A 40 15.11 2.10 -8.55
C GLY A 40 15.41 0.65 -8.86
N TYR A 41 14.42 -0.04 -9.41
CA TYR A 41 14.59 -1.42 -9.83
C TYR A 41 13.64 -1.68 -10.99
N GLU A 42 14.22 -2.03 -12.14
CA GLU A 42 13.46 -2.37 -13.35
C GLU A 42 12.45 -1.29 -13.74
N GLY A 43 12.89 -0.02 -13.66
CA GLY A 43 12.08 1.09 -14.12
C GLY A 43 11.10 1.62 -13.09
N ASN A 44 11.05 1.04 -11.90
CA ASN A 44 10.17 1.50 -10.83
C ASN A 44 10.97 2.03 -9.67
N GLU A 45 10.43 3.06 -9.01
CA GLU A 45 11.07 3.61 -7.84
C GLU A 45 10.43 3.04 -6.58
N TYR A 46 11.26 2.67 -5.62
CA TYR A 46 10.79 2.12 -4.35
C TYR A 46 11.28 2.96 -3.20
N LEU A 47 10.45 3.07 -2.16
CA LEU A 47 10.77 3.84 -0.96
C LEU A 47 11.02 2.89 0.19
N PHE A 48 12.00 3.23 1.03
CA PHE A 48 12.44 2.34 2.10
C PHE A 48 12.42 3.10 3.43
N PHE A 49 12.26 2.34 4.50
CA PHE A 49 12.25 2.92 5.83
C PHE A 49 13.57 3.62 6.15
N CYS A 50 14.69 3.03 5.76
CA CYS A 50 16.00 3.62 6.06
C CYS A 50 17.03 3.10 5.05
N GLU A 51 18.25 3.65 5.15
CA GLU A 51 19.32 3.25 4.25
C GLU A 51 19.66 1.76 4.38
N GLY A 52 19.59 1.23 5.62
CA GLY A 52 19.85 -0.18 5.81
C GLY A 52 18.89 -1.06 5.05
N CYS A 53 17.61 -0.67 5.03
CA CYS A 53 16.62 -1.42 4.26
C CYS A 53 16.92 -1.33 2.78
N ARG A 54 17.32 -0.15 2.28
CA ARG A 54 17.66 0.03 0.88
C ARG A 54 18.84 -0.84 0.47
N GLU A 55 19.87 -0.89 1.32
CA GLU A 55 21.06 -1.68 1.02
C GLU A 55 20.74 -3.17 1.04
N THR A 56 19.92 -3.60 1.99
CA THR A 56 19.54 -5.01 2.08
C THR A 56 18.71 -5.41 0.87
N PHE A 57 17.81 -4.55 0.42
CA PHE A 57 16.99 -4.80 -0.76
C PHE A 57 17.86 -5.09 -1.98
N ALA A 58 18.95 -4.34 -2.13
CA ALA A 58 19.81 -4.48 -3.31
C ALA A 58 20.44 -5.86 -3.40
N THR A 59 20.53 -6.60 -2.30
CA THR A 59 21.13 -7.91 -2.33
C THR A 59 20.22 -8.98 -2.94
N ASP A 60 18.89 -8.76 -2.92
CA ASP A 60 17.97 -9.76 -3.47
C ASP A 60 16.61 -9.11 -3.73
N ALA A 61 16.60 -8.15 -4.66
CA ALA A 61 15.40 -7.34 -4.92
C ALA A 61 14.19 -8.19 -5.27
N GLU A 62 14.38 -9.23 -6.08
CA GLU A 62 13.24 -10.05 -6.51
C GLU A 62 12.54 -10.72 -5.36
N ARG A 63 13.31 -11.22 -4.40
CA ARG A 63 12.72 -11.88 -3.26
C ARG A 63 11.91 -10.92 -2.40
N TYR A 64 12.46 -9.75 -2.15
CA TYR A 64 11.76 -8.77 -1.32
C TYR A 64 10.50 -8.26 -2.00
N LEU A 65 10.55 -8.03 -3.32
CA LEU A 65 9.36 -7.58 -4.03
C LEU A 65 8.30 -8.67 -4.07
N ALA A 66 8.71 -9.93 -4.17
CA ALA A 66 7.74 -11.03 -4.17
C ALA A 66 6.99 -11.09 -2.84
N GLN A 67 7.66 -10.75 -1.74
CA GLN A 67 7.03 -10.81 -0.42
C GLN A 67 5.94 -9.77 -0.24
N ILE A 68 6.04 -8.61 -0.90
CA ILE A 68 5.04 -7.57 -0.74
C ILE A 68 4.10 -7.42 -1.92
N ARG A 69 4.24 -8.26 -2.94
CA ARG A 69 3.49 -8.09 -4.18
C ARG A 69 1.99 -8.03 -3.95
N GLU A 70 1.49 -8.88 -3.06
CA GLU A 70 0.05 -8.96 -2.80
C GLU A 70 -0.33 -8.33 -1.46
N VAL A 71 0.54 -7.52 -0.89
CA VAL A 71 0.26 -6.89 0.40
C VAL A 71 -0.43 -5.56 0.20
N VAL A 72 -1.49 -5.35 0.97
CA VAL A 72 -2.22 -4.08 0.97
C VAL A 72 -2.33 -3.59 2.41
N VAL A 73 -2.72 -2.33 2.58
CA VAL A 73 -2.74 -1.67 3.88
C VAL A 73 -4.15 -1.24 4.22
N CYS A 74 -4.60 -1.58 5.44
CA CYS A 74 -5.88 -1.11 5.94
C CYS A 74 -5.74 0.37 6.29
N PRO A 75 -6.58 1.26 5.71
CA PRO A 75 -6.40 2.69 5.97
C PRO A 75 -6.73 3.10 7.39
N ALA A 76 -7.54 2.32 8.11
CA ALA A 76 -7.94 2.70 9.46
C ALA A 76 -6.88 2.35 10.49
N CYS A 77 -6.40 1.10 10.49
CA CYS A 77 -5.42 0.66 11.50
C CYS A 77 -4.02 0.53 10.95
N LEU A 78 -3.85 0.68 9.63
CA LEU A 78 -2.57 0.63 8.94
C LEU A 78 -1.91 -0.74 8.98
N ALA A 79 -2.68 -1.81 9.20
CA ALA A 79 -2.14 -3.16 9.16
C ALA A 79 -1.81 -3.55 7.72
N GLU A 80 -0.66 -4.18 7.54
CA GLU A 80 -0.24 -4.69 6.23
C GLU A 80 -0.54 -6.18 6.18
N LYS A 81 -1.33 -6.61 5.21
CA LYS A 81 -1.70 -8.01 5.08
C LYS A 81 -1.89 -8.38 3.62
N PRO A 82 -1.81 -9.66 3.29
CA PRO A 82 -2.10 -10.09 1.93
C PRO A 82 -3.52 -9.72 1.52
N ARG A 83 -3.65 -9.28 0.26
CA ARG A 83 -4.97 -8.90 -0.27
C ARG A 83 -6.01 -9.98 -0.05
N ALA A 84 -5.61 -11.25 -0.14
CA ALA A 84 -6.57 -12.36 -0.06
C ALA A 84 -7.26 -12.46 1.30
N VAL A 85 -6.64 -11.94 2.36
CA VAL A 85 -7.25 -12.01 3.69
C VAL A 85 -7.86 -10.70 4.13
N MET A 86 -7.91 -9.72 3.24
CA MET A 86 -8.50 -8.42 3.53
C MET A 86 -9.87 -8.33 2.90
N VAL A 87 -10.70 -7.42 3.44
CA VAL A 87 -12.03 -7.18 2.90
C VAL A 87 -11.95 -6.01 1.93
N ALA A 88 -12.31 -6.24 0.67
CA ALA A 88 -12.26 -5.20 -0.35
C ALA A 88 -13.59 -4.45 -0.36
N VAL A 89 -13.52 -3.14 -0.36
CA VAL A 89 -14.69 -2.27 -0.39
C VAL A 89 -14.49 -1.24 -1.47
N GLU A 90 -15.51 -1.05 -2.29
CA GLU A 90 -15.44 -0.04 -3.34
C GLU A 90 -15.84 1.32 -2.78
N TYR A 91 -15.06 2.33 -3.10
CA TYR A 91 -15.32 3.69 -2.70
C TYR A 91 -15.10 4.58 -3.90
N GLY A 92 -16.21 5.03 -4.50
CA GLY A 92 -16.11 5.74 -5.76
C GLY A 92 -15.57 4.81 -6.82
N GLU A 93 -14.48 5.21 -7.46
CA GLU A 93 -13.85 4.39 -8.49
C GLU A 93 -12.61 3.67 -7.99
N THR A 94 -12.44 3.62 -6.68
CA THR A 94 -11.26 2.98 -6.09
C THR A 94 -11.67 1.81 -5.23
N THR A 95 -10.73 0.92 -4.96
CA THR A 95 -10.93 -0.21 -4.07
C THR A 95 -10.09 0.02 -2.81
N VAL A 96 -10.72 -0.13 -1.66
CA VAL A 96 -10.06 0.04 -0.37
C VAL A 96 -10.10 -1.31 0.35
N HIS A 97 -8.99 -1.69 0.95
CA HIS A 97 -8.89 -2.97 1.64
C HIS A 97 -8.83 -2.77 3.15
N PHE A 98 -9.69 -3.47 3.87
CA PHE A 98 -9.77 -3.39 5.34
C PHE A 98 -9.38 -4.72 5.95
N CYS A 99 -8.84 -4.67 7.16
CA CYS A 99 -8.34 -5.86 7.83
C CYS A 99 -9.46 -6.80 8.30
N GLY A 100 -10.71 -6.38 8.21
CA GLY A 100 -11.84 -7.19 8.66
C GLY A 100 -12.32 -6.85 10.05
N CYS A 101 -11.64 -5.94 10.74
CA CYS A 101 -12.06 -5.50 12.05
C CYS A 101 -13.27 -4.58 11.91
N PRO A 102 -14.38 -4.85 12.63
CA PRO A 102 -15.57 -4.00 12.48
C PRO A 102 -15.31 -2.54 12.80
N GLY A 103 -14.43 -2.27 13.76
CA GLY A 103 -14.11 -0.90 14.12
C GLY A 103 -13.48 -0.13 12.99
N CYS A 104 -12.64 -0.79 12.19
CA CYS A 104 -11.97 -0.13 11.07
C CYS A 104 -12.99 0.31 10.02
N PHE A 105 -13.92 -0.56 9.68
CA PHE A 105 -14.92 -0.22 8.68
C PHE A 105 -15.85 0.86 9.20
N ASN A 106 -16.21 0.81 10.48
CA ASN A 106 -17.08 1.83 11.06
C ASN A 106 -16.41 3.20 11.08
N GLU A 107 -15.12 3.24 11.37
CA GLU A 107 -14.38 4.49 11.31
C GLU A 107 -14.39 5.06 9.89
N PHE A 108 -14.18 4.20 8.92
CA PHE A 108 -14.17 4.64 7.52
C PHE A 108 -15.53 5.21 7.13
N ARG A 109 -16.61 4.57 7.56
CA ARG A 109 -17.94 5.04 7.20
C ARG A 109 -18.24 6.41 7.78
N ARG A 110 -17.70 6.71 8.96
CA ARG A 110 -17.93 8.00 9.57
C ARG A 110 -17.14 9.13 8.93
N ASP A 111 -15.92 8.83 8.48
CA ASP A 111 -15.06 9.86 7.90
C ASP A 111 -14.13 9.23 6.85
N PRO A 112 -14.68 8.91 5.66
CA PRO A 112 -13.86 8.22 4.66
C PRO A 112 -12.60 8.97 4.28
N GLU A 113 -12.70 10.29 4.08
CA GLU A 113 -11.54 11.04 3.61
C GLU A 113 -10.48 11.17 4.68
N GLY A 114 -10.88 11.33 5.94
CA GLY A 114 -9.91 11.38 7.02
C GLY A 114 -9.18 10.08 7.21
N VAL A 115 -9.91 8.96 7.07
CA VAL A 115 -9.28 7.66 7.20
C VAL A 115 -8.32 7.40 6.04
N LEU A 116 -8.74 7.72 4.81
CA LEU A 116 -7.86 7.52 3.65
C LEU A 116 -6.61 8.39 3.73
N ALA A 117 -6.74 9.58 4.35
CA ALA A 117 -5.58 10.46 4.48
C ALA A 117 -4.46 9.84 5.31
N ARG A 118 -4.78 8.86 6.15
CA ARG A 118 -3.76 8.18 6.95
C ARG A 118 -2.74 7.43 6.09
N LEU A 119 -3.12 7.10 4.85
CA LEU A 119 -2.22 6.40 3.93
C LEU A 119 -1.25 7.34 3.23
N GLU A 120 -1.48 8.64 3.30
CA GLU A 120 -0.63 9.60 2.62
C GLU A 120 0.64 9.86 3.43
N VAL A 121 1.76 9.90 2.73
CA VAL A 121 3.05 10.12 3.40
C VAL A 121 3.87 11.18 2.67
#